data_600daebeac5f9c0d17fc3283290d9bdf
#
_entry.id   600daebeac5f9c0d17fc3283290d9bdf
#
_cell.length_a   1.000
_cell.length_b   1.000
_cell.length_c   1.000
_cell.angle_alpha   90.00
_cell.angle_beta   90.00
_cell.angle_gamma   90.00
#
_symmetry.space_group_name_H-M   'P 1'
#
loop_
_entity.id
_entity.type
_entity.pdbx_description
1 polymer ?
#
loop_
_entity_poly.entity_id
_entity_poly.type
_entity_poly.pdbx_seq_one_letter_code
_entity_poly.pdbx_strand_id
1 'polypeptide(L)'
;MNAAPPQPGYRVLGPQQVLSALDAVNLRGDGRILQLNSYENRVFQVMLEDGGSVVAKFYRPGRWSGAQILEEHAFALELAAAEVPVVPPLVLLPDPDAQGLQLLGQPPTLACLTLDDEPHRFAV
;
A
#
# COMPACT_ATOMS: atom_id res chain seq x y z
N MET A 1 12.70 -18.97 -25.95
CA MET A 1 13.01 -18.80 -24.54
C MET A 1 11.90 -18.02 -23.86
N ASN A 2 11.47 -18.50 -22.75
CA ASN A 2 10.34 -17.88 -22.07
C ASN A 2 10.68 -17.55 -20.63
N ALA A 3 10.58 -16.29 -20.33
CA ALA A 3 10.57 -15.90 -18.92
C ALA A 3 9.26 -16.36 -18.29
N ALA A 4 9.29 -16.61 -17.01
CA ALA A 4 8.05 -16.87 -16.29
C ALA A 4 7.13 -15.67 -16.43
N PRO A 5 5.81 -15.85 -16.55
CA PRO A 5 4.91 -14.71 -16.65
C PRO A 5 4.95 -13.90 -15.37
N PRO A 6 4.85 -12.56 -15.46
CA PRO A 6 4.78 -11.74 -14.26
C PRO A 6 3.57 -12.10 -13.41
N GLN A 7 3.71 -11.93 -12.11
CA GLN A 7 2.61 -12.21 -11.20
C GLN A 7 1.50 -11.19 -11.38
N PRO A 8 0.22 -11.63 -11.33
CA PRO A 8 -0.90 -10.71 -11.39
C PRO A 8 -0.81 -9.63 -10.30
N GLY A 9 -1.22 -8.43 -10.63
CA GLY A 9 -1.21 -7.31 -9.71
C GLY A 9 0.13 -6.64 -9.53
N TYR A 10 1.22 -7.31 -9.89
CA TYR A 10 2.56 -6.76 -9.72
C TYR A 10 3.12 -6.12 -10.99
N ARG A 11 2.90 -6.74 -12.13
CA ARG A 11 3.48 -6.29 -13.39
C ARG A 11 2.96 -4.94 -13.87
N VAL A 12 1.74 -4.57 -13.47
CA VAL A 12 1.10 -3.32 -13.90
C VAL A 12 1.26 -2.20 -12.89
N LEU A 13 2.14 -2.38 -11.92
CA LEU A 13 2.33 -1.40 -10.86
C LEU A 13 3.33 -0.32 -11.28
N GLY A 14 2.86 0.61 -12.09
CA GLY A 14 3.61 1.79 -12.49
C GLY A 14 3.19 3.02 -11.68
N PRO A 15 3.76 4.20 -11.99
CA PRO A 15 3.46 5.43 -11.25
C PRO A 15 1.97 5.76 -11.22
N GLN A 16 1.27 5.53 -12.33
CA GLN A 16 -0.16 5.85 -12.40
C GLN A 16 -0.97 5.01 -11.44
N GLN A 17 -0.64 3.71 -11.34
CA GLN A 17 -1.33 2.80 -10.44
C GLN A 17 -1.06 3.16 -8.97
N VAL A 18 0.17 3.56 -8.65
CA VAL A 18 0.52 4.00 -7.30
C VAL A 18 -0.27 5.24 -6.93
N LEU A 19 -0.33 6.24 -7.81
CA LEU A 19 -1.11 7.46 -7.56
C LEU A 19 -2.59 7.16 -7.40
N SER A 20 -3.15 6.28 -8.23
CA SER A 20 -4.55 5.88 -8.14
C SER A 20 -4.86 5.18 -6.82
N ALA A 21 -3.95 4.32 -6.37
CA ALA A 21 -4.11 3.61 -5.11
C ALA A 21 -4.14 4.59 -3.92
N LEU A 22 -3.24 5.54 -3.90
CA LEU A 22 -3.20 6.54 -2.84
C LEU A 22 -4.41 7.46 -2.88
N ASP A 23 -4.87 7.84 -4.07
CA ASP A 23 -6.11 8.62 -4.21
C ASP A 23 -7.30 7.92 -3.56
N ALA A 24 -7.38 6.59 -3.70
CA ALA A 24 -8.47 5.81 -3.16
C ALA A 24 -8.54 5.86 -1.63
N VAL A 25 -7.43 6.20 -0.98
CA VAL A 25 -7.37 6.35 0.48
C VAL A 25 -7.10 7.81 0.89
N ASN A 26 -7.48 8.76 0.04
CA ASN A 26 -7.40 10.20 0.31
C ASN A 26 -5.98 10.75 0.47
N LEU A 27 -5.01 10.10 -0.15
CA LEU A 27 -3.64 10.60 -0.16
C LEU A 27 -3.31 11.08 -1.56
N ARG A 28 -3.29 12.40 -1.73
CA ARG A 28 -3.14 13.03 -3.06
C ARG A 28 -1.67 13.25 -3.38
N GLY A 29 -1.11 12.40 -4.25
CA GLY A 29 0.25 12.57 -4.73
C GLY A 29 0.36 13.71 -5.73
N ASP A 30 1.52 14.38 -5.74
CA ASP A 30 1.77 15.49 -6.68
C ASP A 30 2.45 15.03 -7.98
N GLY A 31 2.69 13.74 -8.12
CA GLY A 31 3.32 13.15 -9.30
C GLY A 31 4.78 12.77 -9.09
N ARG A 32 5.41 13.20 -8.02
CA ARG A 32 6.79 12.83 -7.72
C ARG A 32 6.81 11.55 -6.92
N ILE A 33 7.39 10.50 -7.52
CA ILE A 33 7.45 9.16 -6.94
C ILE A 33 8.88 8.66 -7.04
N LEU A 34 9.38 8.12 -5.93
CA LEU A 34 10.68 7.47 -5.89
C LEU A 34 10.49 6.01 -5.48
N GLN A 35 10.90 5.09 -6.35
CA GLN A 35 10.87 3.68 -5.99
C GLN A 35 12.06 3.35 -5.10
N LEU A 36 11.79 2.75 -3.94
CA LEU A 36 12.82 2.36 -2.99
C LEU A 36 13.17 0.89 -3.18
N ASN A 37 14.40 0.53 -2.86
CA ASN A 37 14.83 -0.85 -2.98
C ASN A 37 14.17 -1.73 -1.93
N SER A 38 13.62 -2.86 -2.38
CA SER A 38 13.03 -3.85 -1.49
C SER A 38 13.09 -5.22 -2.14
N TYR A 39 13.34 -6.25 -1.37
CA TYR A 39 13.43 -7.60 -1.90
C TYR A 39 12.05 -8.22 -2.17
N GLU A 40 11.12 -8.03 -1.26
CA GLU A 40 9.87 -8.80 -1.30
C GLU A 40 8.69 -7.98 -1.77
N ASN A 41 8.70 -6.70 -1.51
CA ASN A 41 7.59 -5.82 -1.83
C ASN A 41 8.07 -4.66 -2.68
N ARG A 42 7.14 -4.00 -3.34
CA ARG A 42 7.44 -2.76 -4.03
C ARG A 42 7.13 -1.60 -3.11
N VAL A 43 8.11 -0.75 -2.90
CA VAL A 43 8.01 0.35 -1.94
C VAL A 43 8.28 1.65 -2.68
N PHE A 44 7.39 2.62 -2.48
CA PHE A 44 7.48 3.93 -3.14
C PHE A 44 7.37 5.04 -2.12
N GLN A 45 8.22 6.04 -2.26
CA GLN A 45 8.03 7.31 -1.57
C GLN A 45 7.26 8.23 -2.51
N VAL A 46 6.16 8.78 -2.02
CA VAL A 46 5.28 9.63 -2.84
C VAL A 46 5.15 10.99 -2.17
N MET A 47 5.45 12.04 -2.92
CA MET A 47 5.25 13.41 -2.46
C MET A 47 3.79 13.78 -2.59
N LEU A 48 3.24 14.39 -1.56
CA LEU A 48 1.84 14.77 -1.53
C LEU A 48 1.65 16.24 -1.90
N GLU A 49 0.47 16.56 -2.42
CA GLU A 49 0.13 17.93 -2.82
C GLU A 49 0.20 18.92 -1.67
N ASP A 50 0.01 18.47 -0.44
CA ASP A 50 0.07 19.33 0.74
C ASP A 50 1.50 19.60 1.23
N GLY A 51 2.50 19.07 0.55
CA GLY A 51 3.90 19.29 0.89
C GLY A 51 4.52 18.17 1.73
N GLY A 52 3.72 17.22 2.19
CA GLY A 52 4.22 16.06 2.92
C GLY A 52 4.66 14.94 2.00
N SER A 53 5.08 13.83 2.59
CA SER A 53 5.39 12.62 1.83
C SER A 53 4.95 11.40 2.63
N VAL A 54 4.68 10.32 1.89
CA VAL A 54 4.34 9.03 2.48
C VAL A 54 5.15 7.93 1.81
N VAL A 55 5.23 6.79 2.48
CA VAL A 55 5.84 5.59 1.93
C VAL A 55 4.73 4.56 1.75
N ALA A 56 4.50 4.17 0.50
CA ALA A 56 3.49 3.18 0.15
C ALA A 56 4.18 1.85 -0.12
N LYS A 57 3.68 0.80 0.51
CA LYS A 57 4.23 -0.54 0.39
C LYS A 57 3.19 -1.43 -0.26
N PHE A 58 3.52 -1.96 -1.45
CA PHE A 58 2.64 -2.86 -2.19
C PHE A 58 3.14 -4.29 -2.00
N TYR A 59 2.26 -5.12 -1.47
CA TYR A 59 2.60 -6.49 -1.12
C TYR A 59 2.63 -7.39 -2.34
N ARG A 60 3.63 -8.25 -2.39
CA ARG A 60 3.77 -9.23 -3.45
C ARG A 60 2.61 -10.21 -3.40
N PRO A 61 1.90 -10.45 -4.54
CA PRO A 61 0.80 -11.40 -4.55
C PRO A 61 1.24 -12.79 -4.12
N GLY A 62 0.42 -13.44 -3.28
CA GLY A 62 0.63 -14.82 -2.85
C GLY A 62 1.72 -15.03 -1.81
N ARG A 63 2.43 -13.97 -1.39
CA ARG A 63 3.53 -14.11 -0.43
C ARG A 63 3.05 -14.11 1.02
N TRP A 64 2.15 -13.20 1.34
CA TRP A 64 1.64 -13.04 2.71
C TRP A 64 0.12 -13.04 2.67
N SER A 65 -0.50 -13.69 3.65
CA SER A 65 -1.96 -13.58 3.79
C SER A 65 -2.32 -12.21 4.38
N GLY A 66 -3.56 -11.80 4.14
CA GLY A 66 -4.06 -10.57 4.76
C GLY A 66 -3.99 -10.64 6.28
N ALA A 67 -4.31 -11.81 6.87
CA ALA A 67 -4.25 -12.00 8.32
C ALA A 67 -2.83 -11.82 8.86
N GLN A 68 -1.82 -12.33 8.16
CA GLN A 68 -0.43 -12.16 8.57
C GLN A 68 0.01 -10.70 8.52
N ILE A 69 -0.38 -9.98 7.48
CA ILE A 69 -0.07 -8.56 7.36
C ILE A 69 -0.72 -7.76 8.47
N LEU A 70 -1.99 -8.04 8.75
CA LEU A 70 -2.74 -7.32 9.79
C LEU A 70 -2.19 -7.61 11.19
N GLU A 71 -1.72 -8.82 11.43
CA GLU A 71 -1.07 -9.16 12.71
C GLU A 71 0.19 -8.34 12.90
N GLU A 72 1.01 -8.21 11.88
CA GLU A 72 2.21 -7.37 11.92
C GLU A 72 1.85 -5.90 12.15
N HIS A 73 0.81 -5.40 11.47
CA HIS A 73 0.34 -4.03 11.64
C HIS A 73 -0.15 -3.77 13.07
N ALA A 74 -0.91 -4.70 13.63
CA ALA A 74 -1.42 -4.58 15.00
C ALA A 74 -0.27 -4.49 15.99
N PHE A 75 0.76 -5.30 15.81
CA PHE A 75 1.93 -5.29 16.65
C PHE A 75 2.68 -3.95 16.55
N ALA A 76 2.85 -3.43 15.33
CA ALA A 76 3.51 -2.14 15.13
C ALA A 76 2.73 -1.00 15.80
N LEU A 77 1.40 -1.04 15.74
CA LEU A 77 0.56 -0.04 16.40
C LEU A 77 0.67 -0.13 17.93
N GLU A 78 0.73 -1.33 18.48
CA GLU A 78 0.94 -1.53 19.92
C GLU A 78 2.29 -0.96 20.37
N LEU A 79 3.35 -1.24 19.60
CA LEU A 79 4.67 -0.72 19.93
C LEU A 79 4.70 0.81 19.87
N ALA A 80 4.06 1.40 18.87
CA ALA A 80 3.99 2.85 18.76
C ALA A 80 3.22 3.46 19.92
N ALA A 81 2.13 2.84 20.36
CA ALA A 81 1.35 3.30 21.50
C ALA A 81 2.14 3.21 22.81
N ALA A 82 3.08 2.27 22.90
CA ALA A 82 3.97 2.13 24.05
C ALA A 82 5.24 2.99 23.92
N GLU A 83 5.26 3.92 22.97
CA GLU A 83 6.36 4.86 22.71
C GLU A 83 7.67 4.18 22.30
N VAL A 84 7.58 2.95 21.75
CA VAL A 84 8.73 2.30 21.13
C VAL A 84 8.97 2.95 19.75
N PRO A 85 10.21 3.29 19.39
CA PRO A 85 10.48 3.98 18.12
C PRO A 85 10.33 3.07 16.92
N VAL A 86 9.11 2.95 16.41
CA VAL A 86 8.75 2.21 15.21
C VAL A 86 7.96 3.11 14.27
N VAL A 87 7.88 2.74 12.99
CA VAL A 87 7.04 3.44 12.01
C VAL A 87 5.79 2.60 11.81
N PRO A 88 4.66 2.95 12.46
CA PRO A 88 3.44 2.17 12.29
C PRO A 88 2.78 2.51 10.95
N PRO A 89 1.93 1.60 10.43
CA PRO A 89 1.14 1.93 9.25
C PRO A 89 0.12 3.01 9.57
N LEU A 90 -0.24 3.79 8.55
CA LEU A 90 -1.30 4.78 8.69
C LEU A 90 -2.67 4.08 8.76
N VAL A 91 -3.56 4.66 9.55
CA VAL A 91 -4.97 4.29 9.51
C VAL A 91 -5.56 4.93 8.26
N LEU A 92 -6.11 4.09 7.39
CA LEU A 92 -6.55 4.50 6.07
C LEU A 92 -8.00 4.96 6.08
N LEU A 93 -8.31 6.00 5.30
CA LEU A 93 -9.66 6.54 5.14
C LEU A 93 -10.07 6.38 3.69
N PRO A 94 -11.19 5.68 3.41
CA PRO A 94 -11.59 5.48 2.02
C PRO A 94 -12.12 6.76 1.40
N ASP A 95 -11.77 6.99 0.14
CA ASP A 95 -12.44 8.00 -0.67
C ASP A 95 -13.85 7.47 -0.98
N PRO A 96 -14.92 8.25 -0.73
CA PRO A 96 -16.28 7.78 -0.99
C PRO A 96 -16.53 7.40 -2.45
N ASP A 97 -15.78 7.97 -3.38
CA ASP A 97 -15.94 7.70 -4.80
C ASP A 97 -15.04 6.57 -5.31
N ALA A 98 -14.21 5.99 -4.45
CA ALA A 98 -13.31 4.92 -4.86
C ALA A 98 -14.09 3.66 -5.19
N GLN A 99 -13.72 3.02 -6.30
CA GLN A 99 -14.31 1.76 -6.72
C GLN A 99 -13.28 0.65 -6.60
N GLY A 100 -13.75 -0.54 -6.22
CA GLY A 100 -12.88 -1.69 -6.09
C GLY A 100 -11.97 -1.65 -4.87
N LEU A 101 -12.25 -0.76 -3.91
CA LEU A 101 -11.44 -0.63 -2.70
C LEU A 101 -12.05 -1.41 -1.55
N GLN A 102 -11.22 -2.17 -0.86
CA GLN A 102 -11.58 -2.83 0.39
C GLN A 102 -10.52 -2.49 1.44
N LEU A 103 -10.96 -2.02 2.60
CA LEU A 103 -10.06 -1.77 3.72
C LEU A 103 -10.21 -2.87 4.75
N LEU A 104 -9.09 -3.32 5.30
CA LEU A 104 -9.03 -4.44 6.23
C LEU A 104 -8.29 -4.02 7.50
N GLY A 105 -8.72 -4.58 8.62
CA GLY A 105 -8.13 -4.33 9.93
C GLY A 105 -9.00 -3.43 10.80
N GLN A 106 -8.68 -3.42 12.09
CA GLN A 106 -9.32 -2.55 13.08
C GLN A 106 -8.24 -1.99 14.00
N PRO A 107 -7.81 -0.74 13.77
CA PRO A 107 -8.25 0.16 12.70
C PRO A 107 -7.78 -0.30 11.31
N PRO A 108 -8.39 0.18 10.22
CA PRO A 108 -8.04 -0.27 8.88
C PRO A 108 -6.66 0.26 8.45
N THR A 109 -5.74 -0.67 8.19
CA THR A 109 -4.37 -0.34 7.81
C THR A 109 -3.93 -1.03 6.54
N LEU A 110 -4.70 -1.98 6.06
CA LEU A 110 -4.41 -2.71 4.82
C LEU A 110 -5.49 -2.42 3.81
N ALA A 111 -5.08 -2.00 2.62
CA ALA A 111 -6.00 -1.76 1.52
C ALA A 111 -5.82 -2.81 0.44
N CYS A 112 -6.92 -3.17 -0.19
CA CYS A 112 -6.92 -3.96 -1.40
C CYS A 112 -7.71 -3.20 -2.45
N LEU A 113 -7.04 -2.81 -3.52
CA LEU A 113 -7.65 -2.06 -4.61
C LEU A 113 -7.54 -2.86 -5.90
N THR A 114 -8.66 -3.04 -6.59
CA THR A 114 -8.68 -3.69 -7.89
C THR A 114 -8.53 -2.65 -8.98
N LEU A 115 -7.46 -2.77 -9.77
CA LEU A 115 -7.18 -1.92 -10.92
C LEU A 115 -7.02 -2.82 -12.14
N ASP A 116 -7.78 -2.53 -13.20
CA ASP A 116 -7.75 -3.32 -14.45
C ASP A 116 -7.91 -4.82 -14.18
N ASP A 117 -8.88 -5.15 -13.33
CA ASP A 117 -9.22 -6.52 -12.91
C ASP A 117 -8.11 -7.23 -12.11
N GLU A 118 -7.10 -6.50 -11.65
CA GLU A 118 -6.05 -7.08 -10.83
C GLU A 118 -6.05 -6.47 -9.43
N PRO A 119 -5.99 -7.30 -8.37
CA PRO A 119 -5.96 -6.79 -7.01
C PRO A 119 -4.56 -6.35 -6.60
N HIS A 120 -4.50 -5.23 -5.88
CA HIS A 120 -3.26 -4.72 -5.31
C HIS A 120 -3.47 -4.50 -3.82
N ARG A 121 -2.65 -5.15 -2.99
CA ARG A 121 -2.70 -4.94 -1.54
C ARG A 121 -1.60 -3.98 -1.15
N PHE A 122 -1.94 -2.98 -0.36
CA PHE A 122 -0.94 -2.00 0.05
C PHE A 122 -1.22 -1.43 1.43
N ALA A 123 -0.15 -0.92 2.04
CA ALA A 123 -0.19 -0.15 3.27
C ALA A 123 0.62 1.13 3.08
N VAL A 124 0.39 2.10 3.92
CA VAL A 124 1.06 3.41 3.82
C VAL A 124 1.74 3.80 5.12
#